data_8995c77c85bf672c6c0740d4a2e33b6b
#
_entry.id   8995c77c85bf672c6c0740d4a2e33b6b
#
_cell.length_a   1.000
_cell.length_b   1.000
_cell.length_c   1.000
_cell.angle_alpha   90.00
_cell.angle_beta   90.00
_cell.angle_gamma   90.00
#
_symmetry.space_group_name_H-M   'P 1'
#
loop_
_entity.id
_entity.type
_entity.pdbx_description
1 polymer ?
#
loop_
_entity_poly.entity_id
_entity_poly.type
_entity_poly.pdbx_seq_one_letter_code
_entity_poly.pdbx_strand_id
1 'polypeptide(L)'
;MSMYNMDLDKVIRKINKKGARTVGLQFPEGLKMQAVKIAKAIESQTPATVIISGDPCFGACDVSDYKMKGSVDLIVHYGHTPLPLKYEVPTLFIEAFSNIDVKKDLEKCLEKLEDYSKIALVTTTQHLHLLNEIKDYLEDNGKEVVLGSSKNTKKGQVLGCNFSSIKNLDAEVYLFIGSGNFHPLGIYLFTKSPVLALDPYNSEIRDISAFADRILRIRFARITKAREAEKWGIIVSSKEGQYRMKLAKEIKKILEDNKMEAYIIMADNINPDILLPYMELDAFVVSACPRIAIDDSQMYKKPLLTPQELEIVLNKRQWENYQLDEILFHERYKSVSYTHLTLPTTSRV
;
A
#
# COMPACT_ATOMS: atom_id res chain seq x y z
N MET A 1 19.95 -17.73 12.76
CA MET A 1 19.82 -16.26 12.79
C MET A 1 18.37 -15.87 12.56
N SER A 2 17.89 -14.73 13.09
CA SER A 2 16.56 -14.23 12.77
C SER A 2 16.48 -13.85 11.29
N MET A 3 15.37 -14.16 10.64
CA MET A 3 15.14 -13.77 9.24
C MET A 3 15.11 -12.25 9.05
N TYR A 4 14.79 -11.50 10.12
CA TYR A 4 14.67 -10.03 10.11
C TYR A 4 15.51 -9.41 11.22
N ASN A 5 16.07 -8.24 10.94
CA ASN A 5 16.74 -7.41 11.95
C ASN A 5 15.70 -6.58 12.70
N MET A 6 15.46 -6.90 13.96
CA MET A 6 14.49 -6.23 14.82
C MET A 6 15.07 -5.04 15.60
N ASP A 7 16.34 -4.72 15.43
CA ASP A 7 17.07 -3.56 16.01
C ASP A 7 16.73 -3.28 17.50
N LEU A 8 16.79 -4.34 18.32
CA LEU A 8 16.38 -4.30 19.71
C LEU A 8 17.18 -3.25 20.51
N ASP A 9 18.46 -3.08 20.21
CA ASP A 9 19.32 -2.08 20.86
C ASP A 9 18.81 -0.64 20.63
N LYS A 10 18.37 -0.33 19.42
CA LYS A 10 17.76 0.98 19.11
C LYS A 10 16.46 1.18 19.89
N VAL A 11 15.66 0.14 20.03
CA VAL A 11 14.42 0.16 20.81
C VAL A 11 14.69 0.44 22.27
N ILE A 12 15.59 -0.32 22.90
CA ILE A 12 15.98 -0.18 24.32
C ILE A 12 16.54 1.22 24.59
N ARG A 13 17.48 1.68 23.76
CA ARG A 13 18.02 3.06 23.87
C ARG A 13 16.92 4.11 23.80
N LYS A 14 15.91 3.94 22.92
CA LYS A 14 14.82 4.89 22.79
C LYS A 14 13.90 4.90 24.00
N ILE A 15 13.54 3.72 24.54
CA ILE A 15 12.75 3.55 25.76
C ILE A 15 13.42 4.27 26.92
N ASN A 16 14.70 3.98 27.17
CA ASN A 16 15.47 4.58 28.26
C ASN A 16 15.60 6.10 28.09
N LYS A 17 15.91 6.58 26.87
CA LYS A 17 16.01 8.03 26.59
C LYS A 17 14.70 8.78 26.83
N LYS A 18 13.55 8.15 26.56
CA LYS A 18 12.23 8.74 26.82
C LYS A 18 11.73 8.55 28.24
N GLY A 19 12.33 7.64 29.02
CA GLY A 19 11.82 7.26 30.33
C GLY A 19 10.43 6.59 30.24
N ALA A 20 10.12 5.91 29.12
CA ALA A 20 8.83 5.29 28.90
C ALA A 20 8.62 4.14 29.89
N ARG A 21 7.48 4.14 30.57
CA ARG A 21 7.06 3.12 31.56
C ARG A 21 6.15 2.08 30.94
N THR A 22 5.43 2.43 29.90
CA THR A 22 4.54 1.53 29.16
C THR A 22 4.82 1.65 27.67
N VAL A 23 5.11 0.52 27.01
CA VAL A 23 5.51 0.46 25.60
C VAL A 23 4.54 -0.41 24.83
N GLY A 24 3.90 0.17 23.80
CA GLY A 24 3.10 -0.56 22.82
C GLY A 24 3.98 -1.21 21.76
N LEU A 25 3.75 -2.47 21.44
CA LEU A 25 4.38 -3.14 20.30
C LEU A 25 3.33 -3.41 19.23
N GLN A 26 3.61 -2.99 18.01
CA GLN A 26 2.77 -3.28 16.84
C GLN A 26 3.58 -3.91 15.71
N PHE A 27 3.03 -4.98 15.13
CA PHE A 27 3.68 -5.76 14.08
C PHE A 27 2.71 -6.02 12.92
N PRO A 28 3.20 -6.07 11.67
CA PRO A 28 2.46 -6.72 10.59
C PRO A 28 2.34 -8.22 10.87
N GLU A 29 1.33 -8.87 10.28
CA GLU A 29 1.00 -10.28 10.55
C GLU A 29 2.23 -11.20 10.44
N GLY A 30 3.06 -11.03 9.41
CA GLY A 30 4.25 -11.86 9.18
C GLY A 30 5.35 -11.72 10.27
N LEU A 31 5.29 -10.71 11.11
CA LEU A 31 6.26 -10.49 12.19
C LEU A 31 5.69 -10.72 13.59
N LYS A 32 4.37 -10.93 13.75
CA LYS A 32 3.72 -11.12 15.06
C LYS A 32 4.30 -12.28 15.89
N MET A 33 4.83 -13.31 15.24
CA MET A 33 5.49 -14.43 15.92
C MET A 33 6.71 -14.00 16.75
N GLN A 34 7.30 -12.82 16.48
CA GLN A 34 8.42 -12.27 17.24
C GLN A 34 7.97 -11.45 18.46
N ALA A 35 6.69 -11.10 18.55
CA ALA A 35 6.17 -10.12 19.52
C ALA A 35 6.49 -10.47 20.97
N VAL A 36 6.21 -11.71 21.39
CA VAL A 36 6.45 -12.17 22.78
C VAL A 36 7.95 -12.19 23.12
N LYS A 37 8.78 -12.63 22.17
CA LYS A 37 10.24 -12.65 22.36
C LYS A 37 10.79 -11.24 22.55
N ILE A 38 10.32 -10.28 21.75
CA ILE A 38 10.73 -8.89 21.82
C ILE A 38 10.21 -8.23 23.09
N ALA A 39 8.95 -8.49 23.47
CA ALA A 39 8.37 -7.99 24.71
C ALA A 39 9.23 -8.44 25.93
N LYS A 40 9.51 -9.74 26.04
CA LYS A 40 10.37 -10.28 27.10
C LYS A 40 11.76 -9.63 27.13
N ALA A 41 12.36 -9.40 25.97
CA ALA A 41 13.67 -8.77 25.88
C ALA A 41 13.65 -7.29 26.33
N ILE A 42 12.58 -6.55 26.04
CA ILE A 42 12.40 -5.16 26.49
C ILE A 42 12.20 -5.14 28.01
N GLU A 43 11.29 -5.93 28.55
CA GLU A 43 10.98 -5.96 29.99
C GLU A 43 12.15 -6.43 30.83
N SER A 44 13.04 -7.28 30.29
CA SER A 44 14.26 -7.72 31.00
C SER A 44 15.39 -6.68 31.04
N GLN A 45 15.37 -5.69 30.13
CA GLN A 45 16.44 -4.70 29.97
C GLN A 45 15.98 -3.25 30.22
N THR A 46 14.71 -3.05 30.51
CA THR A 46 14.14 -1.74 30.83
C THR A 46 13.10 -1.87 31.93
N PRO A 47 12.76 -0.77 32.64
CA PRO A 47 11.67 -0.78 33.62
C PRO A 47 10.28 -0.71 33.00
N ALA A 48 10.15 -0.82 31.68
CA ALA A 48 8.88 -0.66 30.97
C ALA A 48 8.06 -1.95 30.98
N THR A 49 6.75 -1.82 31.14
CA THR A 49 5.78 -2.88 30.85
C THR A 49 5.41 -2.83 29.36
N VAL A 50 5.29 -3.99 28.73
CA VAL A 50 5.00 -4.09 27.30
C VAL A 50 3.54 -4.50 27.05
N ILE A 51 2.86 -3.76 26.17
CA ILE A 51 1.52 -4.08 25.66
C ILE A 51 1.64 -4.41 24.17
N ILE A 52 1.24 -5.62 23.78
CA ILE A 52 1.26 -6.05 22.36
C ILE A 52 -0.07 -5.77 21.71
N SER A 53 -0.06 -5.05 20.58
CA SER A 53 -1.25 -4.86 19.75
C SER A 53 -1.66 -6.18 19.09
N GLY A 54 -2.86 -6.67 19.40
CA GLY A 54 -3.43 -7.88 18.81
C GLY A 54 -4.09 -7.65 17.45
N ASP A 55 -4.44 -6.39 17.12
CA ASP A 55 -5.11 -6.03 15.88
C ASP A 55 -4.24 -6.31 14.64
N PRO A 56 -4.85 -6.57 13.47
CA PRO A 56 -4.14 -6.58 12.19
C PRO A 56 -3.42 -5.25 11.95
N CYS A 57 -2.24 -5.30 11.32
CA CYS A 57 -1.49 -4.12 10.91
C CYS A 57 -1.04 -4.27 9.46
N PHE A 58 -1.55 -3.40 8.59
CA PHE A 58 -1.34 -3.48 7.14
C PHE A 58 -0.28 -2.51 6.61
N GLY A 59 0.18 -1.56 7.44
CA GLY A 59 1.14 -0.54 7.01
C GLY A 59 1.35 0.57 8.04
N ALA A 60 2.24 1.50 7.74
CA ALA A 60 2.39 2.71 8.54
C ALA A 60 1.16 3.64 8.49
N CYS A 61 0.20 3.34 7.61
CA CYS A 61 -1.12 3.98 7.57
C CYS A 61 -2.10 3.44 8.63
N ASP A 62 -1.70 2.42 9.39
CA ASP A 62 -2.51 1.65 10.33
C ASP A 62 -1.81 1.52 11.69
N VAL A 63 -1.26 2.62 12.19
CA VAL A 63 -0.67 2.66 13.53
C VAL A 63 -1.79 2.67 14.58
N SER A 64 -1.70 1.78 15.57
CA SER A 64 -2.70 1.64 16.65
C SER A 64 -2.60 2.75 17.72
N ASP A 65 -2.04 3.91 17.40
CA ASP A 65 -1.76 4.98 18.36
C ASP A 65 -3.03 5.56 18.97
N TYR A 66 -4.09 5.73 18.21
CA TYR A 66 -5.38 6.20 18.73
C TYR A 66 -6.07 5.18 19.66
N LYS A 67 -5.87 3.87 19.42
CA LYS A 67 -6.38 2.78 20.29
C LYS A 67 -5.58 2.65 21.58
N MET A 68 -4.28 2.92 21.51
CA MET A 68 -3.36 2.80 22.65
C MET A 68 -3.17 4.11 23.42
N LYS A 69 -3.80 5.20 22.97
CA LYS A 69 -3.75 6.51 23.64
C LYS A 69 -4.18 6.41 25.11
N GLY A 70 -3.35 6.93 26.00
CA GLY A 70 -3.57 6.86 27.46
C GLY A 70 -3.17 5.54 28.10
N SER A 71 -2.84 4.51 27.32
CA SER A 71 -2.38 3.22 27.83
C SER A 71 -0.87 3.01 27.68
N VAL A 72 -0.22 3.72 26.74
CA VAL A 72 1.22 3.60 26.48
C VAL A 72 1.88 4.96 26.29
N ASP A 73 3.18 5.05 26.66
CA ASP A 73 4.01 6.27 26.54
C ASP A 73 4.74 6.33 25.19
N LEU A 74 4.96 5.17 24.59
CA LEU A 74 5.69 5.00 23.34
C LEU A 74 5.15 3.78 22.60
N ILE A 75 4.97 3.90 21.28
CA ILE A 75 4.73 2.75 20.41
C ILE A 75 6.02 2.42 19.65
N VAL A 76 6.34 1.14 19.56
CA VAL A 76 7.35 0.60 18.65
C VAL A 76 6.61 -0.13 17.53
N HIS A 77 6.66 0.45 16.34
CA HIS A 77 5.98 -0.05 15.15
C HIS A 77 7.00 -0.69 14.20
N TYR A 78 6.83 -1.97 13.93
CA TYR A 78 7.76 -2.76 13.13
C TYR A 78 7.34 -2.91 11.66
N GLY A 79 8.31 -3.08 10.78
CA GLY A 79 8.13 -3.53 9.40
C GLY A 79 7.75 -2.44 8.40
N HIS A 80 7.63 -1.19 8.81
CA HIS A 80 7.23 -0.11 7.91
C HIS A 80 8.08 1.15 8.06
N THR A 81 8.17 1.93 6.99
CA THR A 81 8.72 3.29 6.98
C THR A 81 7.64 4.28 7.46
N PRO A 82 7.98 5.28 8.29
CA PRO A 82 7.00 6.26 8.76
C PRO A 82 6.36 7.04 7.61
N LEU A 83 5.08 7.35 7.76
CA LEU A 83 4.35 8.25 6.88
C LEU A 83 4.25 9.65 7.51
N PRO A 84 4.02 10.71 6.72
CA PRO A 84 3.89 12.08 7.22
C PRO A 84 2.53 12.30 7.90
N LEU A 85 2.23 11.47 8.90
CA LEU A 85 1.02 11.50 9.70
C LEU A 85 1.32 12.09 11.08
N LYS A 86 0.28 12.62 11.71
CA LYS A 86 0.35 13.05 13.11
C LYS A 86 -0.09 11.88 13.99
N TYR A 87 0.82 11.36 14.79
CA TYR A 87 0.53 10.27 15.72
C TYR A 87 0.11 10.82 17.08
N GLU A 88 -0.93 10.23 17.67
CA GLU A 88 -1.44 10.59 19.00
C GLU A 88 -0.49 10.15 20.12
N VAL A 89 0.21 9.02 19.91
CA VAL A 89 1.27 8.53 20.80
C VAL A 89 2.61 8.61 20.08
N PRO A 90 3.70 9.05 20.74
CA PRO A 90 5.04 9.00 20.14
C PRO A 90 5.35 7.61 19.60
N THR A 91 5.72 7.52 18.32
CA THR A 91 5.93 6.23 17.65
C THR A 91 7.37 6.13 17.12
N LEU A 92 8.03 5.02 17.46
CA LEU A 92 9.33 4.61 16.91
C LEU A 92 9.10 3.57 15.81
N PHE A 93 9.54 3.86 14.60
CA PHE A 93 9.50 2.91 13.48
C PHE A 93 10.80 2.12 13.39
N ILE A 94 10.65 0.81 13.26
CA ILE A 94 11.74 -0.15 13.02
C ILE A 94 11.43 -0.85 11.71
N GLU A 95 12.27 -0.66 10.72
CA GLU A 95 12.07 -1.15 9.35
C GLU A 95 12.02 -2.68 9.25
N ALA A 96 12.63 -3.39 10.20
CA ALA A 96 12.75 -4.85 10.20
C ALA A 96 13.34 -5.38 8.87
N PHE A 97 14.55 -4.90 8.51
CA PHE A 97 15.24 -5.34 7.30
C PHE A 97 15.41 -6.86 7.25
N SER A 98 15.23 -7.43 6.07
CA SER A 98 15.44 -8.85 5.83
C SER A 98 16.94 -9.16 5.80
N ASN A 99 17.36 -10.24 6.48
CA ASN A 99 18.74 -10.73 6.48
C ASN A 99 19.02 -11.69 5.32
N ILE A 100 18.20 -11.66 4.27
CA ILE A 100 18.33 -12.56 3.13
C ILE A 100 19.48 -12.13 2.21
N ASP A 101 20.21 -13.11 1.68
CA ASP A 101 21.23 -12.88 0.64
C ASP A 101 20.58 -13.03 -0.72
N VAL A 102 20.62 -11.96 -1.52
CA VAL A 102 20.06 -11.91 -2.89
C VAL A 102 21.07 -12.23 -3.98
N LYS A 103 22.37 -12.31 -3.67
CA LYS A 103 23.46 -12.46 -4.67
C LYS A 103 23.25 -13.67 -5.58
N LYS A 104 22.86 -14.80 -4.98
CA LYS A 104 22.61 -16.06 -5.71
C LYS A 104 21.52 -15.97 -6.79
N ASP A 105 20.64 -14.96 -6.68
CA ASP A 105 19.51 -14.80 -7.57
C ASP A 105 19.75 -13.73 -8.64
N LEU A 106 20.82 -12.90 -8.49
CA LEU A 106 21.10 -11.80 -9.40
C LEU A 106 21.57 -12.27 -10.79
N GLU A 107 22.27 -13.40 -10.87
CA GLU A 107 22.65 -14.01 -12.15
C GLU A 107 21.41 -14.39 -12.98
N LYS A 108 20.41 -15.02 -12.33
CA LYS A 108 19.12 -15.32 -12.96
C LYS A 108 18.35 -14.07 -13.38
N CYS A 109 18.49 -12.97 -12.59
CA CYS A 109 17.92 -11.67 -12.98
C CYS A 109 18.55 -11.15 -14.26
N LEU A 110 19.86 -11.24 -14.41
CA LEU A 110 20.56 -10.80 -15.63
C LEU A 110 20.09 -11.54 -16.88
N GLU A 111 19.88 -12.86 -16.80
CA GLU A 111 19.33 -13.66 -17.90
C GLU A 111 17.95 -13.14 -18.34
N LYS A 112 17.07 -12.78 -17.37
CA LYS A 112 15.75 -12.22 -17.66
C LYS A 112 15.76 -10.77 -18.11
N LEU A 113 16.87 -10.07 -17.88
CA LEU A 113 17.09 -8.67 -18.23
C LEU A 113 17.96 -8.50 -19.49
N GLU A 114 18.26 -9.59 -20.23
CA GLU A 114 19.19 -9.52 -21.38
C GLU A 114 18.75 -8.49 -22.42
N ASP A 115 17.46 -8.41 -22.73
CA ASP A 115 16.87 -7.51 -23.72
C ASP A 115 16.74 -6.06 -23.26
N TYR A 116 17.02 -5.74 -21.97
CA TYR A 116 16.86 -4.42 -21.40
C TYR A 116 18.19 -3.81 -21.02
N SER A 117 18.41 -2.58 -21.43
CA SER A 117 19.61 -1.80 -21.10
C SER A 117 19.41 -0.93 -19.86
N LYS A 118 18.20 -0.39 -19.68
CA LYS A 118 17.89 0.58 -18.63
C LYS A 118 16.82 0.06 -17.67
N ILE A 119 17.20 -0.13 -16.40
CA ILE A 119 16.42 -0.81 -15.39
C ILE A 119 16.05 0.16 -14.26
N ALA A 120 14.77 0.27 -13.93
CA ALA A 120 14.34 0.89 -12.67
C ALA A 120 14.32 -0.17 -11.57
N LEU A 121 15.18 -0.02 -10.56
CA LEU A 121 15.23 -0.93 -9.42
C LEU A 121 14.33 -0.42 -8.29
N VAL A 122 13.41 -1.27 -7.81
CA VAL A 122 12.32 -0.89 -6.91
C VAL A 122 12.12 -1.95 -5.83
N THR A 123 11.78 -1.53 -4.61
CA THR A 123 11.50 -2.46 -3.50
C THR A 123 10.54 -1.88 -2.47
N THR A 124 10.25 -2.69 -1.44
CA THR A 124 9.58 -2.27 -0.19
C THR A 124 10.60 -2.05 0.93
N THR A 125 10.12 -1.63 2.11
CA THR A 125 10.94 -1.30 3.28
C THR A 125 11.97 -2.39 3.63
N GLN A 126 11.58 -3.67 3.56
CA GLN A 126 12.36 -4.80 4.05
C GLN A 126 13.69 -5.02 3.30
N HIS A 127 13.76 -4.59 2.05
CA HIS A 127 14.93 -4.84 1.18
C HIS A 127 15.66 -3.57 0.74
N LEU A 128 15.30 -2.39 1.28
CA LEU A 128 15.92 -1.12 0.91
C LEU A 128 17.45 -1.10 1.06
N HIS A 129 17.96 -1.77 2.08
CA HIS A 129 19.40 -1.85 2.36
C HIS A 129 20.18 -2.65 1.30
N LEU A 130 19.49 -3.48 0.50
CA LEU A 130 20.09 -4.30 -0.56
C LEU A 130 20.22 -3.54 -1.90
N LEU A 131 19.51 -2.41 -2.07
CA LEU A 131 19.40 -1.76 -3.39
C LEU A 131 20.73 -1.31 -3.95
N ASN A 132 21.67 -0.80 -3.13
CA ASN A 132 22.98 -0.37 -3.62
C ASN A 132 23.78 -1.56 -4.12
N GLU A 133 23.82 -2.65 -3.38
CA GLU A 133 24.53 -3.88 -3.77
C GLU A 133 23.96 -4.48 -5.09
N ILE A 134 22.63 -4.51 -5.21
CA ILE A 134 21.97 -4.99 -6.43
C ILE A 134 22.26 -4.06 -7.61
N LYS A 135 22.19 -2.75 -7.37
CA LYS A 135 22.51 -1.74 -8.38
C LYS A 135 23.94 -1.91 -8.90
N ASP A 136 24.92 -1.95 -7.99
CA ASP A 136 26.33 -2.08 -8.35
C ASP A 136 26.56 -3.36 -9.15
N TYR A 137 25.98 -4.49 -8.74
CA TYR A 137 26.07 -5.75 -9.48
C TYR A 137 25.50 -5.66 -10.91
N LEU A 138 24.35 -5.03 -11.08
CA LEU A 138 23.74 -4.88 -12.41
C LEU A 138 24.54 -3.93 -13.30
N GLU A 139 25.09 -2.84 -12.73
CA GLU A 139 25.93 -1.88 -13.46
C GLU A 139 27.28 -2.50 -13.87
N ASP A 140 27.91 -3.32 -13.02
CA ASP A 140 29.11 -4.08 -13.33
C ASP A 140 28.89 -5.08 -14.49
N ASN A 141 27.63 -5.49 -14.70
CA ASN A 141 27.22 -6.35 -15.82
C ASN A 141 26.59 -5.56 -16.99
N GLY A 142 26.90 -4.27 -17.12
CA GLY A 142 26.59 -3.45 -18.29
C GLY A 142 25.16 -2.92 -18.37
N LYS A 143 24.41 -2.92 -17.28
CA LYS A 143 23.05 -2.33 -17.22
C LYS A 143 23.11 -0.91 -16.67
N GLU A 144 22.26 -0.01 -17.15
CA GLU A 144 22.02 1.30 -16.54
C GLU A 144 20.91 1.15 -15.47
N VAL A 145 21.19 1.52 -14.19
CA VAL A 145 20.23 1.33 -13.10
C VAL A 145 19.78 2.66 -12.50
N VAL A 146 18.47 2.91 -12.54
CA VAL A 146 17.85 4.10 -11.97
C VAL A 146 17.06 3.77 -10.69
N LEU A 147 17.18 4.64 -9.70
CA LEU A 147 16.45 4.58 -8.42
C LEU A 147 15.66 5.87 -8.25
N GLY A 148 14.35 5.75 -8.27
CA GLY A 148 13.48 6.89 -8.03
C GLY A 148 13.34 7.26 -6.56
N SER A 149 12.88 8.48 -6.32
CA SER A 149 12.59 8.96 -4.96
C SER A 149 11.42 9.93 -4.98
N SER A 150 10.75 10.06 -3.85
CA SER A 150 9.71 11.07 -3.65
C SER A 150 9.76 11.63 -2.23
N LYS A 151 8.94 12.66 -1.98
CA LYS A 151 8.88 13.30 -0.65
C LYS A 151 8.47 12.32 0.46
N ASN A 152 7.69 11.29 0.14
CA ASN A 152 7.07 10.38 1.12
C ASN A 152 7.62 8.95 1.06
N THR A 153 8.66 8.70 0.25
CA THR A 153 9.30 7.40 0.11
C THR A 153 10.81 7.54 0.15
N LYS A 154 11.49 6.50 0.58
CA LYS A 154 12.94 6.41 0.44
C LYS A 154 13.33 6.14 -1.01
N LYS A 155 14.60 6.38 -1.37
CA LYS A 155 15.14 6.09 -2.71
C LYS A 155 14.92 4.60 -3.05
N GLY A 156 14.31 4.32 -4.22
CA GLY A 156 13.97 2.97 -4.67
C GLY A 156 12.76 2.33 -3.98
N GLN A 157 12.10 3.04 -3.04
CA GLN A 157 10.94 2.51 -2.34
C GLN A 157 9.62 2.85 -3.04
N VAL A 158 8.73 1.86 -3.15
CA VAL A 158 7.31 2.06 -3.44
C VAL A 158 6.46 1.65 -2.24
N LEU A 159 5.30 2.27 -2.12
CA LEU A 159 4.24 1.85 -1.21
C LEU A 159 3.10 1.27 -2.05
N GLY A 160 2.33 0.34 -1.48
CA GLY A 160 1.20 -0.27 -2.19
C GLY A 160 0.09 0.71 -2.58
N CYS A 161 0.12 1.92 -2.04
CA CYS A 161 -0.84 2.99 -2.31
C CYS A 161 -0.17 4.29 -2.80
N ASN A 162 1.13 4.26 -3.13
CA ASN A 162 1.84 5.46 -3.59
C ASN A 162 3.04 5.06 -4.47
N PHE A 163 2.97 5.41 -5.74
CA PHE A 163 3.98 5.13 -6.76
C PHE A 163 4.71 6.39 -7.22
N SER A 164 4.62 7.49 -6.47
CA SER A 164 5.22 8.78 -6.83
C SER A 164 6.75 8.74 -6.99
N SER A 165 7.43 7.80 -6.31
CA SER A 165 8.88 7.61 -6.44
C SER A 165 9.31 7.13 -7.83
N ILE A 166 8.44 6.47 -8.56
CA ILE A 166 8.71 5.93 -9.89
C ILE A 166 8.04 6.74 -11.02
N LYS A 167 7.42 7.85 -10.68
CA LYS A 167 6.78 8.73 -11.65
C LYS A 167 7.84 9.33 -12.59
N ASN A 168 7.61 9.16 -13.91
CA ASN A 168 8.47 9.69 -14.96
C ASN A 168 9.93 9.19 -14.90
N LEU A 169 10.18 8.00 -14.34
CA LEU A 169 11.48 7.37 -14.49
C LEU A 169 11.67 6.93 -15.95
N ASP A 170 12.84 7.25 -16.47
CA ASP A 170 13.26 6.77 -17.77
C ASP A 170 13.87 5.36 -17.60
N ALA A 171 13.09 4.33 -17.86
CA ALA A 171 13.47 2.93 -17.74
C ALA A 171 12.65 2.06 -18.71
N GLU A 172 13.28 1.01 -19.24
CA GLU A 172 12.66 0.04 -20.15
C GLU A 172 11.90 -1.04 -19.39
N VAL A 173 12.38 -1.39 -18.19
CA VAL A 173 11.82 -2.43 -17.32
C VAL A 173 11.96 -2.04 -15.85
N TYR A 174 11.02 -2.49 -15.03
CA TYR A 174 11.09 -2.35 -13.58
C TYR A 174 11.47 -3.71 -12.96
N LEU A 175 12.56 -3.75 -12.20
CA LEU A 175 12.94 -4.89 -11.38
C LEU A 175 12.49 -4.61 -9.94
N PHE A 176 11.46 -5.32 -9.50
CA PHE A 176 10.97 -5.27 -8.11
C PHE A 176 11.61 -6.37 -7.27
N ILE A 177 12.15 -6.00 -6.11
CA ILE A 177 12.70 -6.96 -5.14
C ILE A 177 11.74 -7.08 -3.96
N GLY A 178 11.17 -8.27 -3.75
CA GLY A 178 10.27 -8.54 -2.64
C GLY A 178 9.22 -9.59 -2.95
N SER A 179 8.53 -10.06 -1.92
CA SER A 179 7.47 -11.06 -2.03
C SER A 179 6.11 -10.45 -2.39
N GLY A 180 5.23 -11.32 -2.88
CA GLY A 180 3.86 -10.98 -3.27
C GLY A 180 3.75 -10.24 -4.59
N ASN A 181 2.51 -10.11 -5.08
CA ASN A 181 2.24 -9.58 -6.42
C ASN A 181 1.64 -8.17 -6.41
N PHE A 182 1.20 -7.65 -5.25
CA PHE A 182 0.48 -6.39 -5.21
C PHE A 182 1.34 -5.17 -5.60
N HIS A 183 2.55 -5.05 -5.04
CA HIS A 183 3.44 -3.94 -5.37
C HIS A 183 3.87 -3.98 -6.85
N PRO A 184 4.38 -5.12 -7.39
CA PRO A 184 4.73 -5.18 -8.80
C PRO A 184 3.52 -5.00 -9.74
N LEU A 185 2.32 -5.47 -9.37
CA LEU A 185 1.09 -5.16 -10.09
C LEU A 185 0.83 -3.64 -10.12
N GLY A 186 0.96 -2.97 -8.98
CA GLY A 186 0.80 -1.52 -8.90
C GLY A 186 1.80 -0.77 -9.77
N ILE A 187 3.07 -1.19 -9.79
CA ILE A 187 4.12 -0.64 -10.67
C ILE A 187 3.69 -0.79 -12.14
N TYR A 188 3.27 -1.99 -12.55
CA TYR A 188 2.80 -2.27 -13.91
C TYR A 188 1.60 -1.39 -14.30
N LEU A 189 0.60 -1.31 -13.43
CA LEU A 189 -0.61 -0.51 -13.70
C LEU A 189 -0.31 0.99 -13.74
N PHE A 190 0.66 1.46 -12.97
CA PHE A 190 1.06 2.86 -12.91
C PHE A 190 1.93 3.28 -14.10
N THR A 191 2.93 2.46 -14.46
CA THR A 191 3.94 2.80 -15.47
C THR A 191 3.57 2.34 -16.88
N LYS A 192 2.75 1.27 -16.98
CA LYS A 192 2.46 0.54 -18.23
C LYS A 192 3.70 -0.08 -18.89
N SER A 193 4.79 -0.24 -18.12
CA SER A 193 6.05 -0.83 -18.54
C SER A 193 6.19 -2.26 -18.03
N PRO A 194 7.04 -3.11 -18.63
CA PRO A 194 7.34 -4.45 -18.13
C PRO A 194 7.82 -4.43 -16.69
N VAL A 195 7.39 -5.42 -15.89
CA VAL A 195 7.81 -5.57 -14.49
C VAL A 195 8.22 -7.01 -14.23
N LEU A 196 9.48 -7.18 -13.82
CA LEU A 196 10.00 -8.43 -13.28
C LEU A 196 10.05 -8.34 -11.76
N ALA A 197 9.51 -9.34 -11.08
CA ALA A 197 9.49 -9.42 -9.62
C ALA A 197 10.39 -10.57 -9.15
N LEU A 198 11.50 -10.24 -8.49
CA LEU A 198 12.33 -11.20 -7.77
C LEU A 198 11.79 -11.37 -6.36
N ASP A 199 11.35 -12.57 -6.01
CA ASP A 199 11.07 -12.96 -4.65
C ASP A 199 12.31 -13.64 -4.04
N PRO A 200 13.06 -12.96 -3.14
CA PRO A 200 14.31 -13.49 -2.63
C PRO A 200 14.12 -14.65 -1.65
N TYR A 201 12.90 -14.89 -1.14
CA TYR A 201 12.64 -15.96 -0.18
C TYR A 201 12.54 -17.35 -0.84
N ASN A 202 12.12 -17.40 -2.11
CA ASN A 202 12.00 -18.64 -2.87
C ASN A 202 12.84 -18.65 -4.16
N SER A 203 13.62 -17.57 -4.40
CA SER A 203 14.47 -17.41 -5.59
C SER A 203 13.69 -17.46 -6.91
N GLU A 204 12.44 -16.99 -6.89
CA GLU A 204 11.55 -16.93 -8.04
C GLU A 204 11.58 -15.57 -8.72
N ILE A 205 11.68 -15.56 -10.05
CA ILE A 205 11.57 -14.34 -10.86
C ILE A 205 10.34 -14.48 -11.74
N ARG A 206 9.40 -13.55 -11.56
CA ARG A 206 8.11 -13.55 -12.24
C ARG A 206 7.95 -12.34 -13.14
N ASP A 207 7.50 -12.57 -14.36
CA ASP A 207 6.90 -11.52 -15.19
C ASP A 207 5.47 -11.27 -14.71
N ILE A 208 5.14 -10.01 -14.47
CA ILE A 208 3.87 -9.61 -13.89
C ILE A 208 2.76 -9.44 -14.93
N SER A 209 3.07 -9.38 -16.22
CA SER A 209 2.13 -9.09 -17.29
C SER A 209 0.89 -10.00 -17.29
N ALA A 210 1.10 -11.32 -17.29
CA ALA A 210 -0.01 -12.29 -17.29
C ALA A 210 -0.88 -12.21 -16.03
N PHE A 211 -0.25 -11.92 -14.87
CA PHE A 211 -0.98 -11.69 -13.63
C PHE A 211 -1.81 -10.40 -13.70
N ALA A 212 -1.22 -9.32 -14.20
CA ALA A 212 -1.88 -8.03 -14.37
C ALA A 212 -3.08 -8.13 -15.31
N ASP A 213 -2.95 -8.83 -16.44
CA ASP A 213 -4.05 -9.07 -17.38
C ASP A 213 -5.22 -9.82 -16.72
N ARG A 214 -4.91 -10.81 -15.88
CA ARG A 214 -5.94 -11.53 -15.13
C ARG A 214 -6.69 -10.60 -14.17
N ILE A 215 -5.95 -9.77 -13.43
CA ILE A 215 -6.55 -8.80 -12.50
C ILE A 215 -7.40 -7.78 -13.27
N LEU A 216 -6.90 -7.23 -14.37
CA LEU A 216 -7.64 -6.28 -15.20
C LEU A 216 -8.97 -6.87 -15.71
N ARG A 217 -9.00 -8.13 -16.15
CA ARG A 217 -10.25 -8.82 -16.54
C ARG A 217 -11.23 -8.93 -15.37
N ILE A 218 -10.74 -9.27 -14.17
CA ILE A 218 -11.59 -9.32 -12.96
C ILE A 218 -12.16 -7.92 -12.66
N ARG A 219 -11.32 -6.88 -12.73
CA ARG A 219 -11.77 -5.50 -12.48
C ARG A 219 -12.79 -5.06 -13.50
N PHE A 220 -12.55 -5.33 -14.79
CA PHE A 220 -13.51 -5.04 -15.86
C PHE A 220 -14.88 -5.69 -15.62
N ALA A 221 -14.90 -6.97 -15.24
CA ALA A 221 -16.13 -7.68 -14.91
C ALA A 221 -16.86 -7.06 -13.69
N ARG A 222 -16.12 -6.63 -12.65
CA ARG A 222 -16.69 -5.94 -11.48
C ARG A 222 -17.28 -4.58 -11.85
N ILE A 223 -16.59 -3.80 -12.66
CA ILE A 223 -17.06 -2.51 -13.18
C ILE A 223 -18.32 -2.70 -14.02
N THR A 224 -18.33 -3.67 -14.94
CA THR A 224 -19.49 -3.97 -15.78
C THR A 224 -20.72 -4.33 -14.94
N LYS A 225 -20.54 -5.20 -13.92
CA LYS A 225 -21.62 -5.57 -13.00
C LYS A 225 -22.15 -4.37 -12.21
N ALA A 226 -21.29 -3.43 -11.85
CA ALA A 226 -21.66 -2.25 -11.08
C ALA A 226 -22.44 -1.20 -11.88
N ARG A 227 -22.50 -1.30 -13.21
CA ARG A 227 -23.28 -0.36 -14.06
C ARG A 227 -24.80 -0.42 -13.83
N GLU A 228 -25.28 -1.53 -13.29
CA GLU A 228 -26.70 -1.74 -12.99
C GLU A 228 -27.04 -1.32 -11.54
N ALA A 229 -26.07 -0.84 -10.76
CA ALA A 229 -26.26 -0.50 -9.36
C ALA A 229 -26.97 0.86 -9.22
N GLU A 230 -28.04 0.89 -8.42
CA GLU A 230 -28.78 2.11 -8.10
C GLU A 230 -28.49 2.58 -6.66
N LYS A 231 -28.15 1.65 -5.73
CA LYS A 231 -27.86 1.92 -4.33
C LYS A 231 -26.43 1.59 -3.97
N TRP A 232 -25.70 2.59 -3.51
CA TRP A 232 -24.26 2.52 -3.29
C TRP A 232 -23.84 2.69 -1.83
N GLY A 233 -22.93 1.85 -1.37
CA GLY A 233 -22.17 2.06 -0.15
C GLY A 233 -20.82 2.70 -0.44
N ILE A 234 -20.47 3.75 0.29
CA ILE A 234 -19.18 4.43 0.20
C ILE A 234 -18.39 4.11 1.47
N ILE A 235 -17.36 3.29 1.35
CA ILE A 235 -16.59 2.77 2.48
C ILE A 235 -15.45 3.73 2.82
N VAL A 236 -15.43 4.20 4.06
CA VAL A 236 -14.38 5.07 4.61
C VAL A 236 -13.70 4.35 5.76
N SER A 237 -12.36 4.37 5.79
CA SER A 237 -11.62 3.87 6.95
C SER A 237 -11.54 4.92 8.06
N SER A 238 -11.63 4.48 9.32
CA SER A 238 -11.33 5.31 10.49
C SER A 238 -9.83 5.43 10.75
N LYS A 239 -8.99 4.60 10.11
CA LYS A 239 -7.52 4.63 10.23
C LYS A 239 -6.95 5.90 9.64
N GLU A 240 -6.15 6.65 10.41
CA GLU A 240 -5.67 7.99 10.05
C GLU A 240 -4.98 8.04 8.68
N GLY A 241 -4.15 7.05 8.35
CA GLY A 241 -3.45 6.99 7.06
C GLY A 241 -4.30 6.52 5.88
N GLN A 242 -5.56 6.14 6.12
CA GLN A 242 -6.51 5.70 5.09
C GLN A 242 -7.79 6.53 5.08
N TYR A 243 -7.91 7.51 5.99
CA TYR A 243 -9.09 8.34 6.16
C TYR A 243 -9.22 9.38 5.05
N ARG A 244 -10.20 9.21 4.18
CA ARG A 244 -10.49 10.11 3.05
C ARG A 244 -11.97 10.52 3.01
N MET A 245 -12.49 11.02 4.13
CA MET A 245 -13.89 11.45 4.26
C MET A 245 -14.29 12.53 3.24
N LYS A 246 -13.36 13.44 2.88
CA LYS A 246 -13.64 14.45 1.87
C LYS A 246 -13.96 13.82 0.53
N LEU A 247 -13.12 12.87 0.08
CA LEU A 247 -13.34 12.10 -1.15
C LEU A 247 -14.66 11.32 -1.09
N ALA A 248 -14.99 10.70 0.06
CA ALA A 248 -16.24 9.97 0.22
C ALA A 248 -17.48 10.87 0.07
N LYS A 249 -17.42 12.10 0.60
CA LYS A 249 -18.49 13.10 0.42
C LYS A 249 -18.60 13.57 -1.02
N GLU A 250 -17.48 13.73 -1.73
CA GLU A 250 -17.47 14.07 -3.16
C GLU A 250 -18.08 12.93 -3.99
N ILE A 251 -17.70 11.67 -3.72
CA ILE A 251 -18.28 10.48 -4.37
C ILE A 251 -19.79 10.42 -4.12
N LYS A 252 -20.25 10.65 -2.86
CA LYS A 252 -21.67 10.66 -2.53
C LYS A 252 -22.42 11.67 -3.39
N LYS A 253 -21.92 12.89 -3.45
CA LYS A 253 -22.53 13.95 -4.29
C LYS A 253 -22.59 13.55 -5.76
N ILE A 254 -21.51 12.98 -6.31
CA ILE A 254 -21.45 12.54 -7.70
C ILE A 254 -22.52 11.47 -8.00
N LEU A 255 -22.72 10.51 -7.08
CA LEU A 255 -23.73 9.47 -7.22
C LEU A 255 -25.15 10.07 -7.17
N GLU A 256 -25.43 10.95 -6.20
CA GLU A 256 -26.72 11.62 -6.05
C GLU A 256 -27.04 12.52 -7.27
N ASP A 257 -26.05 13.24 -7.79
CA ASP A 257 -26.19 14.04 -9.02
C ASP A 257 -26.53 13.16 -10.26
N ASN A 258 -26.16 11.88 -10.22
CA ASN A 258 -26.54 10.87 -11.24
C ASN A 258 -27.80 10.07 -10.87
N LYS A 259 -28.61 10.55 -9.90
CA LYS A 259 -29.88 9.97 -9.45
C LYS A 259 -29.75 8.59 -8.80
N MET A 260 -28.60 8.29 -8.20
CA MET A 260 -28.33 7.06 -7.44
C MET A 260 -28.42 7.36 -5.95
N GLU A 261 -28.87 6.39 -5.15
CA GLU A 261 -28.81 6.47 -3.70
C GLU A 261 -27.40 6.16 -3.20
N ALA A 262 -26.89 6.93 -2.23
CA ALA A 262 -25.53 6.75 -1.74
C ALA A 262 -25.41 6.96 -0.21
N TYR A 263 -24.76 6.02 0.46
CA TYR A 263 -24.60 5.98 1.90
C TYR A 263 -23.14 5.83 2.29
N ILE A 264 -22.64 6.68 3.21
CA ILE A 264 -21.28 6.59 3.72
C ILE A 264 -21.25 5.62 4.89
N ILE A 265 -20.38 4.61 4.83
CA ILE A 265 -20.17 3.60 5.87
C ILE A 265 -18.74 3.73 6.37
N MET A 266 -18.56 4.00 7.65
CA MET A 266 -17.25 4.09 8.28
C MET A 266 -16.92 2.79 9.01
N ALA A 267 -15.69 2.28 8.77
CA ALA A 267 -15.21 1.09 9.45
C ALA A 267 -13.69 1.17 9.70
N ASP A 268 -13.23 0.48 10.74
CA ASP A 268 -11.81 0.37 11.06
C ASP A 268 -11.16 -0.75 10.21
N ASN A 269 -11.63 -1.98 10.37
CA ASN A 269 -11.19 -3.12 9.58
C ASN A 269 -12.24 -3.45 8.52
N ILE A 270 -11.91 -3.16 7.25
CA ILE A 270 -12.79 -3.39 6.12
C ILE A 270 -12.53 -4.80 5.59
N ASN A 271 -13.53 -5.67 5.73
CA ASN A 271 -13.52 -7.05 5.26
C ASN A 271 -14.90 -7.42 4.72
N PRO A 272 -15.08 -8.59 4.07
CA PRO A 272 -16.38 -9.00 3.54
C PRO A 272 -17.51 -9.03 4.57
N ASP A 273 -17.23 -9.46 5.80
CA ASP A 273 -18.26 -9.69 6.84
C ASP A 273 -18.94 -8.39 7.25
N ILE A 274 -18.22 -7.28 7.34
CA ILE A 274 -18.82 -5.98 7.69
C ILE A 274 -19.77 -5.45 6.62
N LEU A 275 -19.67 -5.93 5.37
CA LEU A 275 -20.54 -5.51 4.27
C LEU A 275 -21.77 -6.42 4.10
N LEU A 276 -21.77 -7.62 4.68
CA LEU A 276 -22.89 -8.56 4.57
C LEU A 276 -24.23 -8.01 5.06
N PRO A 277 -24.33 -7.22 6.17
CA PRO A 277 -25.60 -6.70 6.63
C PRO A 277 -26.28 -5.70 5.68
N TYR A 278 -25.51 -5.07 4.78
CA TYR A 278 -26.05 -4.06 3.86
C TYR A 278 -26.65 -4.72 2.61
N MET A 279 -27.68 -5.54 2.80
CA MET A 279 -28.33 -6.33 1.74
C MET A 279 -28.99 -5.48 0.66
N GLU A 280 -29.45 -4.29 1.01
CA GLU A 280 -30.15 -3.38 0.10
C GLU A 280 -29.22 -2.62 -0.86
N LEU A 281 -27.90 -2.54 -0.57
CA LEU A 281 -26.94 -1.89 -1.43
C LEU A 281 -26.52 -2.80 -2.56
N ASP A 282 -26.41 -2.29 -3.78
CA ASP A 282 -26.07 -3.08 -4.96
C ASP A 282 -24.56 -3.17 -5.19
N ALA A 283 -23.84 -2.09 -4.88
CA ALA A 283 -22.39 -2.00 -5.05
C ALA A 283 -21.75 -1.08 -4.00
N PHE A 284 -20.42 -1.16 -3.90
CA PHE A 284 -19.64 -0.37 -2.97
C PHE A 284 -18.48 0.34 -3.68
N VAL A 285 -18.10 1.52 -3.16
CA VAL A 285 -16.87 2.23 -3.50
C VAL A 285 -16.02 2.35 -2.25
N VAL A 286 -14.76 1.92 -2.31
CA VAL A 286 -13.83 2.05 -1.17
C VAL A 286 -12.95 3.28 -1.36
N SER A 287 -13.09 4.26 -0.47
CA SER A 287 -12.21 5.43 -0.41
C SER A 287 -11.01 5.21 0.54
N ALA A 288 -10.87 4.03 1.12
CA ALA A 288 -9.76 3.63 1.98
C ALA A 288 -8.58 3.06 1.17
N CYS A 289 -7.94 2.00 1.66
CA CYS A 289 -6.83 1.34 0.96
C CYS A 289 -7.30 0.70 -0.36
N PRO A 290 -6.68 0.98 -1.51
CA PRO A 290 -7.06 0.39 -2.81
C PRO A 290 -6.90 -1.14 -2.86
N ARG A 291 -6.03 -1.71 -2.02
CA ARG A 291 -5.84 -3.17 -1.92
C ARG A 291 -7.13 -3.91 -1.60
N ILE A 292 -8.01 -3.31 -0.80
CA ILE A 292 -9.29 -3.92 -0.40
C ILE A 292 -10.15 -4.24 -1.63
N ALA A 293 -10.18 -3.35 -2.62
CA ALA A 293 -10.93 -3.60 -3.85
C ALA A 293 -10.18 -4.53 -4.82
N ILE A 294 -8.85 -4.54 -4.83
CA ILE A 294 -8.03 -5.25 -5.81
C ILE A 294 -7.70 -6.66 -5.34
N ASP A 295 -7.03 -6.80 -4.18
CA ASP A 295 -6.53 -8.09 -3.68
C ASP A 295 -7.67 -9.01 -3.24
N ASP A 296 -8.61 -8.45 -2.48
CA ASP A 296 -9.70 -9.21 -1.85
C ASP A 296 -10.98 -9.23 -2.70
N SER A 297 -10.91 -8.73 -3.93
CA SER A 297 -12.05 -8.55 -4.83
C SER A 297 -12.98 -9.76 -4.94
N GLN A 298 -12.43 -10.97 -4.95
CA GLN A 298 -13.20 -12.21 -5.10
C GLN A 298 -13.95 -12.62 -3.84
N MET A 299 -13.53 -12.12 -2.68
CA MET A 299 -14.16 -12.40 -1.39
C MET A 299 -15.49 -11.63 -1.21
N TYR A 300 -15.67 -10.52 -1.94
CA TYR A 300 -16.87 -9.70 -1.87
C TYR A 300 -17.95 -10.18 -2.83
N LYS A 301 -19.15 -10.43 -2.31
CA LYS A 301 -20.30 -10.90 -3.11
C LYS A 301 -20.78 -9.84 -4.10
N LYS A 302 -20.81 -8.57 -3.67
CA LYS A 302 -21.21 -7.43 -4.48
C LYS A 302 -19.99 -6.72 -5.07
N PRO A 303 -20.12 -5.98 -6.18
CA PRO A 303 -19.02 -5.17 -6.69
C PRO A 303 -18.47 -4.22 -5.63
N LEU A 304 -17.14 -4.24 -5.43
CA LEU A 304 -16.41 -3.29 -4.61
C LEU A 304 -15.38 -2.60 -5.51
N LEU A 305 -15.55 -1.30 -5.71
CA LEU A 305 -14.80 -0.51 -6.69
C LEU A 305 -13.86 0.48 -6.00
N THR A 306 -12.81 0.89 -6.72
CA THR A 306 -12.03 2.09 -6.39
C THR A 306 -12.75 3.34 -6.91
N PRO A 307 -12.37 4.56 -6.46
CA PRO A 307 -12.94 5.80 -6.99
C PRO A 307 -12.77 5.95 -8.51
N GLN A 308 -11.60 5.56 -9.06
CA GLN A 308 -11.32 5.62 -10.50
C GLN A 308 -12.18 4.64 -11.30
N GLU A 309 -12.51 3.50 -10.73
CA GLU A 309 -13.42 2.52 -11.35
C GLU A 309 -14.87 3.00 -11.35
N LEU A 310 -15.30 3.72 -10.31
CA LEU A 310 -16.58 4.39 -10.32
C LEU A 310 -16.67 5.44 -11.45
N GLU A 311 -15.60 6.18 -11.73
CA GLU A 311 -15.55 7.10 -12.87
C GLU A 311 -15.79 6.37 -14.20
N ILE A 312 -15.32 5.12 -14.34
CA ILE A 312 -15.58 4.29 -15.53
C ILE A 312 -17.04 3.85 -15.57
N VAL A 313 -17.64 3.45 -14.45
CA VAL A 313 -19.07 3.12 -14.36
C VAL A 313 -19.92 4.29 -14.84
N LEU A 314 -19.57 5.51 -14.43
CA LEU A 314 -20.29 6.75 -14.75
C LEU A 314 -19.90 7.34 -16.11
N ASN A 315 -19.12 6.65 -16.94
CA ASN A 315 -18.60 7.11 -18.24
C ASN A 315 -17.79 8.43 -18.18
N LYS A 316 -17.21 8.74 -17.02
CA LYS A 316 -16.34 9.92 -16.81
C LYS A 316 -14.87 9.63 -17.09
N ARG A 317 -14.50 8.35 -17.17
CA ARG A 317 -13.18 7.83 -17.52
C ARG A 317 -13.35 6.69 -18.51
N GLN A 318 -12.49 6.63 -19.52
CA GLN A 318 -12.43 5.49 -20.43
C GLN A 318 -11.62 4.36 -19.80
N TRP A 319 -11.96 3.09 -20.14
CA TRP A 319 -11.25 1.91 -19.65
C TRP A 319 -9.75 1.91 -19.99
N GLU A 320 -9.39 2.39 -21.16
CA GLU A 320 -8.00 2.51 -21.64
C GLU A 320 -7.15 3.40 -20.73
N ASN A 321 -7.78 4.31 -20.00
CA ASN A 321 -7.17 5.18 -19.01
C ASN A 321 -7.29 4.64 -17.57
N TYR A 322 -7.43 3.31 -17.42
CA TYR A 322 -7.48 2.68 -16.12
C TYR A 322 -6.23 2.98 -15.29
N GLN A 323 -6.44 3.41 -14.07
CA GLN A 323 -5.38 3.70 -13.10
C GLN A 323 -5.71 3.10 -11.74
N LEU A 324 -4.68 2.67 -11.03
CA LEU A 324 -4.80 2.27 -9.63
C LEU A 324 -5.02 3.53 -8.77
N ASP A 325 -5.87 3.41 -7.76
CA ASP A 325 -6.05 4.48 -6.77
C ASP A 325 -4.79 4.66 -5.92
N GLU A 326 -4.42 5.91 -5.62
CA GLU A 326 -3.27 6.27 -4.80
C GLU A 326 -3.69 7.11 -3.58
N ILE A 327 -2.92 6.99 -2.51
CA ILE A 327 -3.02 7.85 -1.33
C ILE A 327 -1.78 8.74 -1.28
N LEU A 328 -1.93 10.00 -1.68
CA LEU A 328 -0.88 10.99 -1.71
C LEU A 328 -0.92 11.84 -0.43
N PHE A 329 -0.18 11.45 0.59
CA PHE A 329 -0.24 12.02 1.95
C PHE A 329 0.03 13.52 2.03
N HIS A 330 0.80 14.09 1.12
CA HIS A 330 1.08 15.54 1.06
C HIS A 330 -0.06 16.34 0.42
N GLU A 331 -1.00 15.67 -0.25
CA GLU A 331 -2.17 16.26 -0.89
C GLU A 331 -3.44 16.00 -0.09
N ARG A 332 -3.34 15.92 1.24
CA ARG A 332 -4.41 15.51 2.17
C ARG A 332 -5.80 16.07 1.84
N TYR A 333 -5.88 17.15 1.08
CA TYR A 333 -7.14 17.84 0.78
C TYR A 333 -7.22 18.43 -0.64
N LYS A 334 -6.23 18.16 -1.48
CA LYS A 334 -6.43 18.41 -2.90
C LYS A 334 -7.17 17.18 -3.45
N SER A 335 -8.42 17.38 -3.87
CA SER A 335 -9.12 16.41 -4.69
C SER A 335 -8.12 15.85 -5.70
N VAL A 336 -7.99 14.53 -5.77
CA VAL A 336 -7.57 13.90 -7.02
C VAL A 336 -8.40 14.61 -8.06
N SER A 337 -7.77 15.31 -8.98
CA SER A 337 -8.36 16.40 -9.75
C SER A 337 -9.63 15.94 -10.49
N TYR A 338 -10.77 16.07 -9.85
CA TYR A 338 -12.08 16.12 -10.52
C TYR A 338 -12.23 17.42 -11.32
N THR A 339 -11.15 18.22 -11.46
CA THR A 339 -11.13 19.51 -12.15
C THR A 339 -11.31 19.43 -13.66
N HIS A 340 -11.46 18.24 -14.25
CA HIS A 340 -11.79 18.09 -15.67
C HIS A 340 -13.26 17.75 -15.95
N LEU A 341 -14.16 18.00 -15.01
CA LEU A 341 -15.59 17.90 -15.21
C LEU A 341 -16.21 19.25 -15.62
N THR A 342 -15.60 19.95 -16.54
CA THR A 342 -16.36 20.91 -17.36
C THR A 342 -17.02 20.10 -18.48
N LEU A 343 -18.33 19.99 -18.40
CA LEU A 343 -19.17 19.51 -19.50
C LEU A 343 -18.78 20.29 -20.77
N PRO A 344 -18.61 19.63 -21.93
CA PRO A 344 -18.65 20.36 -23.18
C PRO A 344 -20.05 20.95 -23.28
N THR A 345 -20.15 22.25 -23.21
CA THR A 345 -21.32 22.99 -23.63
C THR A 345 -21.53 22.68 -25.10
N THR A 346 -22.49 21.82 -25.41
CA THR A 346 -23.02 21.69 -26.76
C THR A 346 -23.69 23.01 -27.12
N SER A 347 -22.95 23.89 -27.77
CA SER A 347 -23.59 24.97 -28.56
C SER A 347 -24.33 24.31 -29.71
N ARG A 348 -25.65 24.33 -29.62
CA ARG A 348 -26.51 24.12 -30.79
C ARG A 348 -26.33 25.33 -31.69
N VAL A 349 -26.00 25.10 -32.94
CA VAL A 349 -26.45 25.87 -34.11
C VAL A 349 -27.21 24.92 -35.00
#